data_de132e5e6eee11d9d4cd9d3f88c335d3
#
_entry.id   de132e5e6eee11d9d4cd9d3f88c335d3
#
_cell.length_a   1.000
_cell.length_b   1.000
_cell.length_c   1.000
_cell.angle_alpha   90.00
_cell.angle_beta   90.00
_cell.angle_gamma   90.00
#
_symmetry.space_group_name_H-M   'P 1'
#
loop_
_entity.id
_entity.type
_entity.pdbx_description
1 polymer ?
#
loop_
_entity_poly.entity_id
_entity_poly.type
_entity_poly.pdbx_seq_one_letter_code
_entity_poly.pdbx_strand_id
1 'polypeptide(L)'
;RLAIDILQPIANRANAFFGIYGTGAHAGTDNVYESQIYDALGAQAYGHQLTLDIDGYLHSFQHHGRAGGRPWTSSAAGIASEVMIDYAQRGQKPPNFIWTGHLHRVDDSGAKFQETRAISLPSWQLKSSFSWKVAGNSIRSDIGGFIVLDGHIIDNSHARYVGQADERDIIKV
;
A
#
# COMPACT_ATOMS: atom_id res chain seq x y z
N ARG A 1 4.85 -12.41 -16.51
CA ARG A 1 3.70 -12.71 -17.39
C ARG A 1 2.40 -12.83 -16.58
N LEU A 2 2.32 -13.66 -15.54
CA LEU A 2 1.10 -13.85 -14.74
C LEU A 2 0.51 -12.53 -14.19
N ALA A 3 1.34 -11.63 -13.66
CA ALA A 3 0.88 -10.34 -13.14
C ALA A 3 0.25 -9.48 -14.25
N ILE A 4 0.84 -9.47 -15.45
CA ILE A 4 0.29 -8.76 -16.60
C ILE A 4 -1.07 -9.35 -16.99
N ASP A 5 -1.16 -10.67 -17.10
CA ASP A 5 -2.40 -11.36 -17.50
C ASP A 5 -3.56 -11.06 -16.51
N ILE A 6 -3.26 -10.92 -15.21
CA ILE A 6 -4.24 -10.59 -14.18
C ILE A 6 -4.66 -9.12 -14.22
N LEU A 7 -3.72 -8.20 -14.40
CA LEU A 7 -3.95 -6.77 -14.32
C LEU A 7 -4.43 -6.15 -15.64
N GLN A 8 -4.14 -6.77 -16.78
CA GLN A 8 -4.49 -6.26 -18.11
C GLN A 8 -5.98 -5.93 -18.28
N PRO A 9 -6.95 -6.75 -17.81
CA PRO A 9 -8.37 -6.43 -17.92
C PRO A 9 -8.76 -5.15 -17.14
N ILE A 10 -8.06 -4.86 -16.05
CA ILE A 10 -8.26 -3.65 -15.24
C ILE A 10 -7.64 -2.45 -15.95
N ALA A 11 -6.38 -2.57 -16.37
CA ALA A 11 -5.66 -1.52 -17.08
C ALA A 11 -6.37 -1.09 -18.37
N ASN A 12 -6.92 -2.04 -19.13
CA ASN A 12 -7.65 -1.77 -20.36
C ASN A 12 -8.96 -0.99 -20.17
N ARG A 13 -9.52 -1.00 -18.96
CA ARG A 13 -10.77 -0.27 -18.63
C ARG A 13 -10.52 1.04 -17.90
N ALA A 14 -9.30 1.23 -17.40
CA ALA A 14 -8.92 2.44 -16.67
C ALA A 14 -8.61 3.57 -17.64
N ASN A 15 -9.00 4.80 -17.33
CA ASN A 15 -8.57 5.99 -18.05
C ASN A 15 -7.08 6.28 -17.86
N ALA A 16 -6.54 5.88 -16.72
CA ALA A 16 -5.13 6.02 -16.36
C ALA A 16 -4.71 4.86 -15.46
N PHE A 17 -3.47 4.42 -15.60
CA PHE A 17 -2.86 3.40 -14.77
C PHE A 17 -1.52 3.93 -14.24
N PHE A 18 -1.26 3.76 -12.96
CA PHE A 18 -0.04 4.23 -12.29
C PHE A 18 0.54 3.12 -11.44
N GLY A 19 1.86 3.13 -11.25
CA GLY A 19 2.58 2.12 -10.50
C GLY A 19 3.44 2.68 -9.37
N ILE A 20 3.54 1.96 -8.27
CA ILE A 20 4.51 2.25 -7.19
C ILE A 20 5.45 1.06 -7.05
N TYR A 21 6.74 1.34 -7.07
CA TYR A 21 7.77 0.33 -6.85
C TYR A 21 7.70 -0.21 -5.42
N GLY A 22 7.86 -1.52 -5.30
CA GLY A 22 8.08 -2.18 -4.04
C GLY A 22 9.50 -1.99 -3.52
N THR A 23 9.91 -2.86 -2.60
CA THR A 23 11.29 -2.91 -2.13
C THR A 23 12.13 -3.81 -3.03
N GLY A 24 13.42 -3.52 -3.12
CA GLY A 24 14.39 -4.37 -3.82
C GLY A 24 14.43 -5.83 -3.33
N ALA A 25 13.94 -6.10 -2.11
CA ALA A 25 13.78 -7.46 -1.60
C ALA A 25 12.73 -8.29 -2.38
N HIS A 26 11.78 -7.62 -3.06
CA HIS A 26 10.72 -8.26 -3.84
C HIS A 26 11.00 -8.26 -5.33
N ALA A 27 11.66 -7.22 -5.83
CA ALA A 27 11.78 -6.95 -7.27
C ALA A 27 13.23 -6.98 -7.79
N GLY A 28 14.21 -7.31 -6.94
CA GLY A 28 15.63 -7.13 -7.27
C GLY A 28 16.10 -5.69 -7.08
N THR A 29 17.40 -5.45 -7.27
CA THR A 29 18.02 -4.17 -6.91
C THR A 29 17.58 -2.97 -7.74
N ASP A 30 17.05 -3.19 -8.95
CA ASP A 30 16.80 -2.13 -9.94
C ASP A 30 15.33 -1.97 -10.36
N ASN A 31 14.39 -2.61 -9.66
CA ASN A 31 12.95 -2.61 -9.97
C ASN A 31 12.61 -2.97 -11.44
N VAL A 32 13.50 -3.70 -12.10
CA VAL A 32 13.40 -4.03 -13.54
C VAL A 32 12.12 -4.80 -13.86
N TYR A 33 11.73 -5.73 -13.00
CA TYR A 33 10.53 -6.55 -13.24
C TYR A 33 9.25 -5.73 -13.11
N GLU A 34 9.20 -4.80 -12.13
CA GLU A 34 8.05 -3.93 -11.92
C GLU A 34 7.92 -2.93 -13.07
N SER A 35 9.02 -2.33 -13.52
CA SER A 35 9.04 -1.45 -14.69
C SER A 35 8.49 -2.16 -15.93
N GLN A 36 8.94 -3.38 -16.21
CA GLN A 36 8.45 -4.16 -17.34
C GLN A 36 6.95 -4.46 -17.27
N ILE A 37 6.43 -4.70 -16.06
CA ILE A 37 4.98 -4.90 -15.85
C ILE A 37 4.23 -3.61 -16.12
N TYR A 38 4.68 -2.48 -15.57
CA TYR A 38 4.04 -1.18 -15.74
C TYR A 38 4.07 -0.71 -17.21
N ASP A 39 5.20 -0.89 -17.91
CA ASP A 39 5.32 -0.59 -19.33
C ASP A 39 4.36 -1.45 -20.16
N ALA A 40 4.29 -2.76 -19.89
CA ALA A 40 3.40 -3.68 -20.60
C ALA A 40 1.91 -3.36 -20.36
N LEU A 41 1.56 -2.80 -19.21
CA LEU A 41 0.20 -2.38 -18.86
C LEU A 41 -0.14 -0.98 -19.33
N GLY A 42 0.82 -0.25 -19.93
CA GLY A 42 0.62 1.12 -20.39
C GLY A 42 0.48 2.14 -19.27
N ALA A 43 1.22 1.96 -18.17
CA ALA A 43 1.22 2.90 -17.07
C ALA A 43 1.70 4.29 -17.53
N GLN A 44 0.96 5.33 -17.16
CA GLN A 44 1.30 6.72 -17.50
C GLN A 44 2.48 7.24 -16.69
N ALA A 45 2.61 6.79 -15.44
CA ALA A 45 3.78 7.03 -14.60
C ALA A 45 3.92 5.93 -13.55
N TYR A 46 5.15 5.72 -13.12
CA TYR A 46 5.47 4.82 -12.00
C TYR A 46 6.76 5.26 -11.30
N GLY A 47 6.93 4.89 -10.04
CA GLY A 47 8.10 5.31 -9.26
C GLY A 47 8.03 4.90 -7.80
N HIS A 48 8.99 5.39 -7.00
CA HIS A 48 9.01 5.13 -5.55
C HIS A 48 7.92 5.89 -4.79
N GLN A 49 7.56 7.07 -5.31
CA GLN A 49 6.48 7.89 -4.79
C GLN A 49 5.82 8.63 -5.95
N LEU A 50 4.50 8.69 -5.92
CA LEU A 50 3.70 9.51 -6.83
C LEU A 50 2.73 10.38 -6.02
N THR A 51 2.54 11.61 -6.47
CA THR A 51 1.46 12.47 -5.97
C THR A 51 0.56 12.82 -7.15
N LEU A 52 -0.70 12.47 -7.04
CA LEU A 52 -1.71 12.67 -8.08
C LEU A 52 -2.77 13.63 -7.56
N ASP A 53 -3.17 14.58 -8.38
CA ASP A 53 -4.39 15.34 -8.17
C ASP A 53 -5.54 14.57 -8.86
N ILE A 54 -6.49 14.11 -8.08
CA ILE A 54 -7.65 13.38 -8.57
C ILE A 54 -8.89 14.16 -8.11
N ASP A 55 -9.56 14.81 -9.03
CA ASP A 55 -10.77 15.60 -8.79
C ASP A 55 -10.59 16.69 -7.71
N GLY A 56 -9.39 17.30 -7.64
CA GLY A 56 -9.04 18.34 -6.67
C GLY A 56 -8.58 17.81 -5.31
N TYR A 57 -8.46 16.50 -5.16
CA TYR A 57 -7.89 15.85 -3.98
C TYR A 57 -6.47 15.36 -4.28
N LEU A 58 -5.51 15.77 -3.46
CA LEU A 58 -4.13 15.31 -3.57
C LEU A 58 -3.98 13.93 -2.91
N HIS A 59 -3.57 12.95 -3.70
CA HIS A 59 -3.28 11.60 -3.28
C HIS A 59 -1.78 11.33 -3.39
N SER A 60 -1.11 11.02 -2.29
CA SER A 60 0.29 10.59 -2.25
C SER A 60 0.36 9.09 -2.08
N PHE A 61 1.06 8.42 -2.98
CA PHE A 61 1.25 6.97 -2.99
C PHE A 61 2.73 6.65 -2.79
N GLN A 62 3.02 5.70 -1.91
CA GLN A 62 4.38 5.22 -1.65
C GLN A 62 4.36 3.80 -1.08
N HIS A 63 5.43 3.04 -1.31
CA HIS A 63 5.49 1.66 -0.78
C HIS A 63 5.69 1.63 0.73
N HIS A 64 6.62 2.42 1.24
CA HIS A 64 6.87 2.53 2.69
C HIS A 64 6.20 3.78 3.26
N GLY A 65 5.48 3.60 4.36
CA GLY A 65 4.85 4.72 5.05
C GLY A 65 5.82 5.59 5.84
N ARG A 66 7.00 5.08 6.18
CA ARG A 66 7.96 5.76 7.05
C ARG A 66 9.38 5.27 6.81
N ALA A 67 10.31 6.22 6.65
CA ALA A 67 11.74 5.92 6.65
C ALA A 67 12.24 5.86 8.11
N GLY A 68 12.80 4.73 8.54
CA GLY A 68 13.58 4.63 9.78
C GLY A 68 12.82 4.26 11.06
N GLY A 69 11.55 3.85 10.98
CA GLY A 69 10.79 3.34 12.14
C GLY A 69 10.76 1.82 12.25
N ARG A 70 10.39 1.30 13.40
CA ARG A 70 10.08 -0.12 13.52
C ARG A 70 8.84 -0.43 12.68
N PRO A 71 8.85 -1.44 11.78
CA PRO A 71 7.76 -1.70 10.82
C PRO A 71 6.36 -1.80 11.44
N TRP A 72 6.28 -2.25 12.68
CA TRP A 72 5.02 -2.44 13.42
C TRP A 72 4.55 -1.24 14.23
N THR A 73 5.35 -0.16 14.31
CA THR A 73 4.95 1.07 15.02
C THR A 73 4.46 2.17 14.10
N SER A 74 4.58 1.99 12.78
CA SER A 74 4.05 2.93 11.80
C SER A 74 2.54 2.73 11.68
N SER A 75 1.77 3.24 12.63
CA SER A 75 0.33 3.36 12.47
C SER A 75 0.02 4.41 11.40
N ALA A 76 -1.08 4.24 10.68
CA ALA A 76 -1.56 5.22 9.73
C ALA A 76 -1.67 6.63 10.37
N ALA A 77 -2.11 6.69 11.63
CA ALA A 77 -2.17 7.94 12.39
C ALA A 77 -0.78 8.58 12.60
N GLY A 78 0.26 7.78 12.85
CA GLY A 78 1.63 8.27 12.97
C GLY A 78 2.14 8.85 11.65
N ILE A 79 1.87 8.19 10.54
CA ILE A 79 2.22 8.65 9.19
C ILE A 79 1.53 9.98 8.87
N ALA A 80 0.22 10.08 9.11
CA ALA A 80 -0.54 11.31 8.89
C ALA A 80 0.04 12.47 9.70
N SER A 81 0.33 12.25 10.99
CA SER A 81 0.90 13.27 11.87
C SER A 81 2.27 13.77 11.38
N GLU A 82 3.16 12.87 10.97
CA GLU A 82 4.49 13.26 10.47
C GLU A 82 4.41 14.06 9.18
N VAL A 83 3.58 13.62 8.23
CA VAL A 83 3.41 14.34 6.97
C VAL A 83 2.82 15.72 7.22
N MET A 84 1.84 15.86 8.10
CA MET A 84 1.29 17.17 8.45
C MET A 84 2.33 18.10 9.04
N ILE A 85 3.18 17.61 9.95
CA ILE A 85 4.27 18.40 10.54
C ILE A 85 5.26 18.84 9.47
N ASP A 86 5.70 17.93 8.61
CA ASP A 86 6.67 18.22 7.56
C ASP A 86 6.14 19.26 6.57
N TYR A 87 4.89 19.11 6.12
CA TYR A 87 4.26 20.08 5.21
C TYR A 87 4.01 21.44 5.87
N ALA A 88 3.62 21.44 7.16
CA ALA A 88 3.47 22.69 7.92
C ALA A 88 4.79 23.44 8.05
N GLN A 89 5.91 22.73 8.30
CA GLN A 89 7.25 23.34 8.35
C GLN A 89 7.67 23.98 7.03
N ARG A 90 7.17 23.46 5.91
CA ARG A 90 7.42 24.02 4.56
C ARG A 90 6.40 25.08 4.15
N GLY A 91 5.40 25.36 4.97
CA GLY A 91 4.29 26.26 4.62
C GLY A 91 3.42 25.74 3.47
N GLN A 92 3.33 24.42 3.33
CA GLN A 92 2.60 23.76 2.25
C GLN A 92 1.37 23.02 2.79
N LYS A 93 0.35 22.87 1.95
CA LYS A 93 -0.81 22.04 2.27
C LYS A 93 -0.45 20.56 2.10
N PRO A 94 -0.72 19.70 3.11
CA PRO A 94 -0.46 18.27 3.00
C PRO A 94 -1.41 17.59 2.02
N PRO A 95 -1.07 16.39 1.51
CA PRO A 95 -1.97 15.57 0.71
C PRO A 95 -3.25 15.22 1.49
N ASN A 96 -4.38 15.17 0.79
CA ASN A 96 -5.64 14.74 1.40
C ASN A 96 -5.60 13.25 1.78
N PHE A 97 -4.93 12.44 0.94
CA PHE A 97 -4.74 11.01 1.18
C PHE A 97 -3.28 10.61 1.06
N ILE A 98 -2.84 9.76 1.98
CA ILE A 98 -1.52 9.12 1.95
C ILE A 98 -1.75 7.60 1.92
N TRP A 99 -1.37 6.97 0.82
CA TRP A 99 -1.52 5.54 0.60
C TRP A 99 -0.18 4.86 0.75
N THR A 100 -0.09 3.88 1.63
CA THR A 100 1.15 3.14 1.88
C THR A 100 0.93 1.65 1.68
N GLY A 101 1.91 0.97 1.10
CA GLY A 101 1.94 -0.47 0.96
C GLY A 101 2.73 -1.15 2.08
N HIS A 102 3.43 -2.22 1.74
CA HIS A 102 4.43 -2.97 2.53
C HIS A 102 3.89 -3.79 3.71
N LEU A 103 2.99 -3.26 4.52
CA LEU A 103 2.55 -3.93 5.75
C LEU A 103 1.55 -5.06 5.51
N HIS A 104 0.98 -5.16 4.31
CA HIS A 104 0.00 -6.18 3.91
C HIS A 104 -1.24 -6.22 4.82
N ARG A 105 -1.55 -5.13 5.48
CA ARG A 105 -2.71 -5.00 6.35
C ARG A 105 -3.33 -3.62 6.21
N VAL A 106 -4.63 -3.57 6.38
CA VAL A 106 -5.34 -2.29 6.44
C VAL A 106 -5.13 -1.65 7.81
N ASP A 107 -4.67 -0.42 7.78
CA ASP A 107 -4.66 0.50 8.91
C ASP A 107 -5.06 1.88 8.38
N ASP A 108 -5.90 2.60 9.11
CA ASP A 108 -6.53 3.82 8.65
C ASP A 108 -6.54 4.84 9.78
N SER A 109 -5.98 6.02 9.55
CA SER A 109 -6.00 7.11 10.52
C SER A 109 -7.41 7.67 10.76
N GLY A 110 -8.36 7.38 9.87
CA GLY A 110 -9.72 7.89 9.93
C GLY A 110 -9.75 9.41 9.83
N ALA A 111 -10.79 10.00 10.39
CA ALA A 111 -11.00 11.44 10.42
C ALA A 111 -10.27 12.17 11.57
N LYS A 112 -9.23 11.56 12.17
CA LYS A 112 -8.48 12.17 13.28
C LYS A 112 -7.74 13.45 12.88
N PHE A 113 -7.36 13.53 11.62
CA PHE A 113 -6.65 14.68 11.06
C PHE A 113 -7.54 15.29 9.97
N GLN A 114 -8.00 16.51 10.17
CA GLN A 114 -9.01 17.15 9.30
C GLN A 114 -8.58 17.28 7.84
N GLU A 115 -7.27 17.42 7.59
CA GLU A 115 -6.75 17.72 6.25
C GLU A 115 -6.09 16.52 5.57
N THR A 116 -5.73 15.48 6.33
CA THR A 116 -4.93 14.37 5.84
C THR A 116 -5.42 13.05 6.40
N ARG A 117 -5.62 12.06 5.56
CA ARG A 117 -5.94 10.69 5.95
C ARG A 117 -4.88 9.75 5.40
N ALA A 118 -4.20 9.04 6.27
CA ALA A 118 -3.25 8.01 5.88
C ALA A 118 -3.89 6.63 5.96
N ILE A 119 -3.60 5.80 4.98
CA ILE A 119 -4.18 4.46 4.85
C ILE A 119 -3.07 3.50 4.42
N SER A 120 -2.90 2.43 5.18
CA SER A 120 -2.08 1.30 4.77
C SER A 120 -2.95 0.35 3.94
N LEU A 121 -2.44 -0.04 2.78
CA LEU A 121 -3.17 -0.85 1.82
C LEU A 121 -3.06 -2.35 2.15
N PRO A 122 -4.11 -3.12 1.87
CA PRO A 122 -4.03 -4.57 1.85
C PRO A 122 -3.10 -5.05 0.73
N SER A 123 -2.85 -6.33 0.70
CA SER A 123 -1.99 -6.97 -0.32
C SER A 123 -2.73 -8.12 -0.97
N TRP A 124 -2.36 -8.45 -2.20
CA TRP A 124 -2.77 -9.69 -2.86
C TRP A 124 -1.81 -10.85 -2.57
N GLN A 125 -0.88 -10.65 -1.65
CA GLN A 125 0.09 -11.66 -1.25
C GLN A 125 -0.26 -12.22 0.13
N LEU A 126 -0.43 -13.52 0.19
CA LEU A 126 -0.52 -14.24 1.46
C LEU A 126 0.83 -14.24 2.18
N LYS A 127 0.82 -14.58 3.45
CA LYS A 127 2.02 -14.64 4.27
C LYS A 127 3.03 -15.61 3.66
N SER A 128 4.17 -15.08 3.26
CA SER A 128 5.28 -15.84 2.71
C SER A 128 6.17 -16.43 3.83
N SER A 129 7.02 -17.40 3.49
CA SER A 129 8.03 -17.93 4.43
C SER A 129 8.97 -16.85 4.96
N PHE A 130 9.24 -15.81 4.17
CA PHE A 130 9.99 -14.64 4.62
C PHE A 130 9.23 -13.86 5.70
N SER A 131 7.94 -13.60 5.49
CA SER A 131 7.08 -12.92 6.46
C SER A 131 7.00 -13.68 7.79
N TRP A 132 7.01 -15.01 7.75
CA TRP A 132 7.07 -15.86 8.94
C TRP A 132 8.36 -15.66 9.74
N LYS A 133 9.50 -15.53 9.06
CA LYS A 133 10.79 -15.30 9.70
C LYS A 133 10.88 -13.94 10.38
N VAL A 134 10.30 -12.91 9.76
CA VAL A 134 10.43 -11.51 10.23
C VAL A 134 9.40 -11.16 11.28
N ALA A 135 8.17 -11.65 11.16
CA ALA A 135 7.05 -11.18 11.94
C ALA A 135 6.33 -12.27 12.75
N GLY A 136 6.76 -13.52 12.66
CA GLY A 136 6.14 -14.64 13.39
C GLY A 136 4.63 -14.71 13.17
N ASN A 137 3.87 -14.95 14.23
CA ASN A 137 2.40 -15.06 14.18
C ASN A 137 1.67 -13.69 14.19
N SER A 138 2.39 -12.59 14.31
CA SER A 138 1.79 -11.28 14.60
C SER A 138 1.22 -10.56 13.39
N ILE A 139 1.59 -10.94 12.16
CA ILE A 139 1.11 -10.29 10.94
C ILE A 139 0.18 -11.23 10.18
N ARG A 140 -1.06 -10.81 10.02
CA ARG A 140 -2.03 -11.43 9.11
C ARG A 140 -2.19 -10.49 7.92
N SER A 141 -2.15 -11.05 6.71
CA SER A 141 -2.38 -10.26 5.49
C SER A 141 -3.88 -9.99 5.33
N ASP A 142 -4.21 -8.74 5.04
CA ASP A 142 -5.52 -8.37 4.53
C ASP A 142 -5.44 -8.37 3.00
N ILE A 143 -6.45 -8.90 2.35
CA ILE A 143 -6.54 -8.98 0.88
C ILE A 143 -7.68 -8.08 0.43
N GLY A 144 -7.44 -7.25 -0.59
CA GLY A 144 -8.49 -6.38 -1.12
C GLY A 144 -7.96 -5.10 -1.75
N GLY A 145 -8.81 -4.07 -1.78
CA GLY A 145 -8.52 -2.77 -2.34
C GLY A 145 -9.43 -1.68 -1.79
N PHE A 146 -9.25 -0.48 -2.28
CA PHE A 146 -10.07 0.67 -1.96
C PHE A 146 -10.63 1.30 -3.23
N ILE A 147 -11.86 1.77 -3.16
CA ILE A 147 -12.47 2.63 -4.17
C ILE A 147 -12.71 4.00 -3.54
N VAL A 148 -12.23 5.02 -4.21
CA VAL A 148 -12.41 6.42 -3.79
C VAL A 148 -13.21 7.14 -4.88
N LEU A 149 -14.22 7.89 -4.48
CA LEU A 149 -15.03 8.73 -5.37
C LEU A 149 -15.22 10.09 -4.70
N ASP A 150 -14.97 11.17 -5.42
CA ASP A 150 -15.13 12.55 -4.94
C ASP A 150 -14.47 12.79 -3.56
N GLY A 151 -13.25 12.28 -3.39
CA GLY A 151 -12.53 12.39 -2.12
C GLY A 151 -13.09 11.56 -0.96
N HIS A 152 -14.02 10.65 -1.22
CA HIS A 152 -14.59 9.75 -0.23
C HIS A 152 -14.25 8.29 -0.53
N ILE A 153 -13.89 7.54 0.52
CA ILE A 153 -13.74 6.08 0.40
C ILE A 153 -15.15 5.50 0.40
N ILE A 154 -15.59 4.98 -0.74
CA ILE A 154 -16.92 4.40 -0.92
C ILE A 154 -16.90 2.88 -0.78
N ASP A 155 -15.76 2.26 -1.00
CA ASP A 155 -15.57 0.83 -0.82
C ASP A 155 -14.15 0.58 -0.26
N ASN A 156 -14.10 -0.20 0.80
CA ASN A 156 -12.89 -0.69 1.43
C ASN A 156 -12.93 -2.22 1.51
N SER A 157 -13.33 -2.85 0.42
CA SER A 157 -13.45 -4.31 0.34
C SER A 157 -12.11 -4.96 0.63
N HIS A 158 -11.96 -5.39 1.85
CA HIS A 158 -10.83 -6.21 2.27
C HIS A 158 -11.31 -7.33 3.20
N ALA A 159 -10.71 -8.48 3.05
CA ALA A 159 -10.92 -9.62 3.92
C ALA A 159 -9.60 -9.92 4.64
N ARG A 160 -9.67 -10.01 5.97
CA ARG A 160 -8.55 -10.54 6.73
C ARG A 160 -8.45 -12.04 6.46
N TYR A 161 -7.33 -12.46 5.91
CA TYR A 161 -7.08 -13.88 5.75
C TYR A 161 -6.78 -14.48 7.12
N VAL A 162 -7.75 -15.23 7.62
CA VAL A 162 -7.58 -16.10 8.78
C VAL A 162 -7.23 -17.48 8.21
N GLY A 163 -5.95 -17.72 7.91
CA GLY A 163 -5.47 -19.04 7.57
C GLY A 163 -5.82 -20.01 8.70
N GLN A 164 -6.28 -21.21 8.37
CA GLN A 164 -6.28 -22.30 9.34
C GLN A 164 -4.84 -22.43 9.86
N ALA A 165 -4.69 -22.50 11.17
CA ALA A 165 -3.41 -22.85 11.76
C ALA A 165 -2.97 -24.15 11.08
N ASP A 166 -1.80 -24.15 10.47
CA ASP A 166 -1.28 -25.36 9.84
C ASP A 166 -1.07 -26.37 10.98
N GLU A 167 -1.85 -27.45 10.98
CA GLU A 167 -1.74 -28.48 12.03
C GLU A 167 -0.32 -29.04 12.15
N ARG A 168 0.50 -28.83 11.09
CA ARG A 168 1.92 -29.19 11.09
C ARG A 168 2.76 -28.36 12.05
N ASP A 169 2.28 -27.19 12.47
CA ASP A 169 2.98 -26.31 13.43
C ASP A 169 2.68 -26.70 14.89
N ILE A 170 1.76 -27.64 15.11
CA ILE A 170 1.41 -28.13 16.45
C ILE A 170 2.15 -29.43 16.69
N ILE A 171 3.28 -29.35 17.40
CA ILE A 171 3.96 -30.54 17.91
C ILE A 171 3.22 -30.99 19.17
N LYS A 172 2.49 -32.10 19.11
CA LYS A 172 1.90 -32.74 20.28
C LYS A 172 3.00 -33.57 20.94
N VAL A 173 3.43 -33.17 22.13
CA VAL A 173 4.37 -33.91 23.01
C VAL A 173 3.56 -34.79 23.95
#